data_595bed94d579be2343687ba0f7a3c69c
#
_entry.id   595bed94d579be2343687ba0f7a3c69c
#
_cell.length_a   1.000
_cell.length_b   1.000
_cell.length_c   1.000
_cell.angle_alpha   90.00
_cell.angle_beta   90.00
_cell.angle_gamma   90.00
#
_symmetry.space_group_name_H-M   'P 1'
#
loop_
_entity.id
_entity.type
_entity.pdbx_description
1 polymer ?
#
loop_
_entity_poly.entity_id
_entity_poly.type
_entity_poly.pdbx_seq_one_letter_code
_entity_poly.pdbx_strand_id
1 'polypeptide(L)'
;MASFCAARTFHIPPMNGGVFFRRASWAAGIGEVTVAGVSLLRSCSSKRTLPFACRSISNDSRIKEAVQTEKAPAALGPYSQAIKANNLLFVSGVLGLVPETGKFISDNVEDQTEQVLKNMGEILKSGGAGYSSVVKTTILLADLKDFKKVNEIYAKYFPSPAPARSTYQVAALPMDAKIEIECIAAL
;
A
#
# COMPACT_ATOMS: atom_id res chain seq x y z
N MET A 1 2.02 -51.55 18.16
CA MET A 1 1.12 -50.69 18.95
C MET A 1 0.78 -49.48 18.06
N ALA A 2 -0.42 -49.44 17.51
CA ALA A 2 -0.88 -48.42 16.60
C ALA A 2 -1.54 -47.29 17.41
N SER A 3 -1.12 -46.06 17.26
CA SER A 3 -1.74 -44.90 17.90
C SER A 3 -2.51 -44.10 16.86
N PHE A 4 -3.82 -44.02 17.08
CA PHE A 4 -4.80 -43.34 16.25
C PHE A 4 -4.61 -41.81 16.28
N CYS A 5 -4.49 -41.19 15.12
CA CYS A 5 -4.57 -39.74 14.95
C CYS A 5 -6.04 -39.39 14.63
N ALA A 6 -6.74 -38.74 15.54
CA ALA A 6 -8.12 -38.30 15.35
C ALA A 6 -8.14 -36.92 14.63
N ALA A 7 -8.61 -36.91 13.40
CA ALA A 7 -8.91 -35.68 12.65
C ALA A 7 -10.20 -35.05 13.23
N ARG A 8 -10.11 -33.80 13.70
CA ARG A 8 -11.28 -32.99 14.07
C ARG A 8 -11.81 -32.25 12.87
N THR A 9 -12.98 -32.71 12.42
CA THR A 9 -13.75 -32.03 11.37
C THR A 9 -14.49 -30.83 11.98
N PHE A 10 -14.20 -29.63 11.52
CA PHE A 10 -14.98 -28.44 11.86
C PHE A 10 -16.23 -28.37 11.00
N HIS A 11 -17.39 -28.42 11.65
CA HIS A 11 -18.71 -28.27 11.02
C HIS A 11 -19.10 -26.79 11.04
N ILE A 12 -19.28 -26.16 9.86
CA ILE A 12 -19.79 -24.81 9.70
C ILE A 12 -21.29 -24.91 9.42
N PRO A 13 -22.18 -24.27 10.19
CA PRO A 13 -23.62 -24.27 9.89
C PRO A 13 -23.96 -23.28 8.77
N PRO A 14 -24.98 -23.58 7.92
CA PRO A 14 -25.41 -22.68 6.86
C PRO A 14 -26.21 -21.50 7.40
N MET A 15 -25.86 -20.28 6.99
CA MET A 15 -26.63 -19.07 7.25
C MET A 15 -27.82 -18.97 6.27
N ASN A 16 -29.05 -19.13 6.77
CA ASN A 16 -30.28 -18.77 6.08
C ASN A 16 -30.53 -17.26 6.27
N GLY A 17 -30.37 -16.47 5.23
CA GLY A 17 -30.74 -15.06 5.17
C GLY A 17 -31.82 -14.82 4.11
N GLY A 18 -33.08 -15.00 4.46
CA GLY A 18 -34.23 -14.63 3.63
C GLY A 18 -34.45 -13.10 3.67
N VAL A 19 -34.27 -12.44 2.54
CA VAL A 19 -34.65 -11.01 2.37
C VAL A 19 -36.05 -10.94 1.79
N PHE A 20 -37.02 -10.49 2.60
CA PHE A 20 -38.38 -10.21 2.19
C PHE A 20 -38.41 -8.85 1.43
N PHE A 21 -38.68 -8.88 0.13
CA PHE A 21 -39.11 -7.70 -0.64
C PHE A 21 -40.62 -7.48 -0.47
N ARG A 22 -41.01 -6.41 0.24
CA ARG A 22 -42.40 -5.91 0.22
C ARG A 22 -42.61 -5.04 -1.03
N ARG A 23 -43.40 -5.54 -1.97
CA ARG A 23 -44.03 -4.75 -3.03
C ARG A 23 -45.18 -3.94 -2.44
N ALA A 24 -45.09 -2.64 -2.52
CA ALA A 24 -46.23 -1.75 -2.31
C ALA A 24 -46.82 -1.37 -3.69
N SER A 25 -48.00 -1.85 -3.98
CA SER A 25 -48.83 -1.42 -5.09
C SER A 25 -49.68 -0.24 -4.64
N TRP A 26 -49.67 0.87 -5.38
CA TRP A 26 -50.63 1.96 -5.23
C TRP A 26 -51.43 2.04 -6.50
N ALA A 27 -52.77 1.91 -6.31
CA ALA A 27 -53.78 1.96 -7.32
C ALA A 27 -54.15 3.41 -7.72
N ALA A 28 -54.61 3.54 -8.93
CA ALA A 28 -55.04 4.72 -9.61
C ALA A 28 -56.24 5.40 -8.93
N GLY A 29 -56.23 6.72 -8.92
CA GLY A 29 -57.39 7.55 -8.66
C GLY A 29 -57.49 8.66 -9.72
N ILE A 30 -58.53 8.56 -10.55
CA ILE A 30 -58.91 9.52 -11.59
C ILE A 30 -59.66 10.69 -10.93
N GLY A 31 -59.32 11.91 -11.28
CA GLY A 31 -60.07 13.10 -10.87
C GLY A 31 -59.74 14.29 -11.75
N GLU A 32 -60.50 14.48 -12.81
CA GLU A 32 -60.56 15.72 -13.61
C GLU A 32 -61.18 16.86 -12.81
N VAL A 33 -60.51 18.00 -12.74
CA VAL A 33 -61.13 19.31 -12.49
C VAL A 33 -60.46 20.36 -13.35
N THR A 34 -61.18 20.84 -14.33
CA THR A 34 -60.86 22.03 -15.14
C THR A 34 -61.16 23.29 -14.36
N VAL A 35 -60.25 24.22 -14.18
CA VAL A 35 -60.49 25.65 -13.94
C VAL A 35 -59.44 26.48 -14.66
N ALA A 36 -59.96 27.38 -15.47
CA ALA A 36 -59.20 28.37 -16.22
C ALA A 36 -58.63 29.46 -15.32
N GLY A 37 -57.52 30.03 -15.73
CA GLY A 37 -57.30 31.44 -15.47
C GLY A 37 -55.98 31.78 -14.77
N VAL A 38 -55.31 32.71 -15.44
CA VAL A 38 -54.28 33.67 -14.98
C VAL A 38 -52.86 33.31 -15.12
N SER A 39 -52.32 33.74 -16.22
CA SER A 39 -50.92 33.91 -16.54
C SER A 39 -50.24 34.88 -15.58
N LEU A 40 -49.30 34.38 -14.80
CA LEU A 40 -48.29 35.18 -14.12
C LEU A 40 -46.90 34.64 -14.49
N LEU A 41 -46.31 35.36 -15.44
CA LEU A 41 -44.87 35.18 -15.79
C LEU A 41 -44.01 35.50 -14.57
N ARG A 42 -43.65 34.49 -13.79
CA ARG A 42 -42.50 34.56 -12.89
C ARG A 42 -41.30 33.96 -13.60
N SER A 43 -40.40 34.86 -14.03
CA SER A 43 -39.07 34.54 -14.47
C SER A 43 -38.34 33.81 -13.34
N CYS A 44 -38.38 32.49 -13.37
CA CYS A 44 -37.54 31.66 -12.49
C CYS A 44 -36.17 31.56 -13.15
N SER A 45 -35.25 32.42 -12.68
CA SER A 45 -33.82 32.28 -13.03
C SER A 45 -33.33 30.91 -12.52
N SER A 46 -33.47 29.92 -13.37
CA SER A 46 -32.87 28.59 -13.15
C SER A 46 -31.37 28.75 -13.15
N LYS A 47 -30.76 28.77 -11.96
CA LYS A 47 -29.33 28.50 -11.83
C LYS A 47 -29.11 27.10 -12.37
N ARG A 48 -28.65 27.02 -13.60
CA ARG A 48 -28.13 25.78 -14.19
C ARG A 48 -26.95 25.33 -13.32
N THR A 49 -27.21 24.41 -12.40
CA THR A 49 -26.17 23.56 -11.85
C THR A 49 -25.54 22.84 -13.04
N LEU A 50 -24.34 23.21 -13.38
CA LEU A 50 -23.55 22.50 -14.38
C LEU A 50 -23.53 21.04 -13.99
N PRO A 51 -23.85 20.12 -14.92
CA PRO A 51 -23.69 18.72 -14.65
C PRO A 51 -22.25 18.49 -14.23
N PHE A 52 -22.06 17.67 -13.19
CA PHE A 52 -20.73 17.17 -12.83
C PHE A 52 -20.01 16.82 -14.12
N ALA A 53 -19.02 17.64 -14.47
CA ALA A 53 -18.12 17.30 -15.56
C ALA A 53 -17.45 15.99 -15.12
N CYS A 54 -17.89 14.91 -15.73
CA CYS A 54 -17.17 13.66 -15.67
C CYS A 54 -15.76 14.00 -16.18
N ARG A 55 -14.86 14.24 -15.25
CA ARG A 55 -13.44 14.48 -15.57
C ARG A 55 -13.03 13.19 -16.27
N SER A 56 -12.98 13.24 -17.59
CA SER A 56 -12.41 12.15 -18.37
C SER A 56 -11.09 11.83 -17.70
N ILE A 57 -10.98 10.64 -17.15
CA ILE A 57 -9.71 10.09 -16.72
C ILE A 57 -8.89 10.09 -17.99
N SER A 58 -8.06 11.11 -18.18
CA SER A 58 -7.05 11.11 -19.21
C SER A 58 -6.29 9.81 -18.99
N ASN A 59 -6.26 8.98 -20.01
CA ASN A 59 -5.49 7.75 -20.01
C ASN A 59 -4.02 8.18 -20.02
N ASP A 60 -3.54 8.72 -18.87
CA ASP A 60 -2.16 9.13 -18.70
C ASP A 60 -1.35 7.84 -18.71
N SER A 61 -0.54 7.69 -19.73
CA SER A 61 0.33 6.53 -19.95
C SER A 61 1.35 6.30 -18.82
N ARG A 62 1.29 7.09 -17.75
CA ARG A 62 2.15 7.03 -16.56
C ARG A 62 1.42 6.49 -15.33
N ILE A 63 0.75 5.35 -15.50
CA ILE A 63 0.15 4.66 -14.34
C ILE A 63 1.24 4.28 -13.33
N LYS A 64 2.44 3.96 -13.81
CA LYS A 64 3.63 3.68 -12.99
C LYS A 64 4.90 4.14 -13.68
N GLU A 65 5.87 4.62 -12.89
CA GLU A 65 7.20 5.03 -13.32
C GLU A 65 8.25 4.29 -12.48
N ALA A 66 9.20 3.63 -13.14
CA ALA A 66 10.31 2.96 -12.46
C ALA A 66 11.34 3.99 -11.99
N VAL A 67 11.78 3.82 -10.74
CA VAL A 67 12.89 4.59 -10.15
C VAL A 67 14.10 3.71 -10.03
N GLN A 68 15.24 4.24 -10.43
CA GLN A 68 16.52 3.53 -10.43
C GLN A 68 17.65 4.48 -10.05
N THR A 69 18.64 3.97 -9.31
CA THR A 69 19.86 4.70 -8.95
C THR A 69 21.05 3.75 -8.91
N GLU A 70 22.21 4.24 -9.33
CA GLU A 70 23.49 3.51 -9.22
C GLU A 70 24.07 3.56 -7.79
N LYS A 71 23.52 4.44 -6.92
CA LYS A 71 23.96 4.58 -5.53
C LYS A 71 23.34 3.56 -4.58
N ALA A 72 22.51 2.67 -5.12
CA ALA A 72 21.96 1.53 -4.41
C ALA A 72 22.16 0.26 -5.26
N PRO A 73 22.19 -0.93 -4.65
CA PRO A 73 22.39 -2.17 -5.39
C PRO A 73 21.39 -2.32 -6.54
N ALA A 74 21.86 -2.76 -7.69
CA ALA A 74 21.01 -3.07 -8.83
C ALA A 74 20.01 -4.18 -8.47
N ALA A 75 18.86 -4.17 -9.14
CA ALA A 75 17.87 -5.23 -8.98
C ALA A 75 18.46 -6.59 -9.37
N LEU A 76 18.34 -7.57 -8.48
CA LEU A 76 18.88 -8.92 -8.68
C LEU A 76 17.98 -9.81 -9.56
N GLY A 77 16.84 -9.29 -10.02
CA GLY A 77 15.85 -10.04 -10.77
C GLY A 77 14.92 -9.14 -11.59
N PRO A 78 13.80 -9.66 -12.11
CA PRO A 78 12.86 -8.92 -12.93
C PRO A 78 11.96 -7.98 -12.10
N TYR A 79 12.56 -7.02 -11.36
CA TYR A 79 11.87 -6.01 -10.57
C TYR A 79 12.61 -4.66 -10.65
N SER A 80 11.95 -3.57 -10.26
CA SER A 80 12.54 -2.23 -10.13
C SER A 80 12.94 -1.96 -8.69
N GLN A 81 13.97 -1.15 -8.46
CA GLN A 81 14.35 -0.70 -7.11
C GLN A 81 13.19 0.02 -6.42
N ALA A 82 12.44 0.85 -7.17
CA ALA A 82 11.18 1.42 -6.71
C ALA A 82 10.26 1.77 -7.88
N ILE A 83 8.97 1.94 -7.57
CA ILE A 83 7.93 2.36 -8.53
C ILE A 83 7.18 3.56 -7.96
N LYS A 84 7.05 4.61 -8.76
CA LYS A 84 6.09 5.69 -8.50
C LYS A 84 4.74 5.30 -9.08
N ALA A 85 3.69 5.43 -8.27
CA ALA A 85 2.32 5.26 -8.71
C ALA A 85 1.42 6.21 -7.93
N ASN A 86 0.68 7.05 -8.65
CA ASN A 86 -0.04 8.18 -8.07
C ASN A 86 0.94 9.07 -7.25
N ASN A 87 0.60 9.44 -6.03
CA ASN A 87 1.46 10.24 -5.15
C ASN A 87 2.23 9.36 -4.16
N LEU A 88 2.54 8.11 -4.52
CA LEU A 88 3.26 7.17 -3.69
C LEU A 88 4.49 6.61 -4.39
N LEU A 89 5.52 6.36 -3.61
CA LEU A 89 6.71 5.62 -4.00
C LEU A 89 6.71 4.29 -3.26
N PHE A 90 6.72 3.20 -4.02
CA PHE A 90 6.83 1.84 -3.53
C PHE A 90 8.27 1.38 -3.71
N VAL A 91 8.99 1.22 -2.62
CA VAL A 91 10.37 0.73 -2.61
C VAL A 91 10.37 -0.77 -2.38
N SER A 92 11.03 -1.52 -3.26
CA SER A 92 11.20 -2.97 -3.15
C SER A 92 12.03 -3.34 -1.93
N GLY A 93 12.08 -4.63 -1.58
CA GLY A 93 12.95 -5.14 -0.52
C GLY A 93 14.40 -4.76 -0.76
N VAL A 94 15.01 -4.08 0.20
CA VAL A 94 16.39 -3.61 0.15
C VAL A 94 17.26 -4.49 1.04
N LEU A 95 18.37 -4.93 0.50
CA LEU A 95 19.40 -5.74 1.19
C LEU A 95 20.63 -4.91 1.57
N GLY A 96 21.42 -5.41 2.52
CA GLY A 96 22.66 -4.79 2.99
C GLY A 96 23.85 -4.99 2.05
N LEU A 97 23.61 -4.92 0.74
CA LEU A 97 24.66 -5.06 -0.28
C LEU A 97 25.36 -3.72 -0.51
N VAL A 98 26.67 -3.78 -0.74
CA VAL A 98 27.47 -2.64 -1.19
C VAL A 98 27.20 -2.44 -2.68
N PRO A 99 26.76 -1.24 -3.15
CA PRO A 99 26.35 -1.02 -4.53
C PRO A 99 27.42 -1.37 -5.57
N GLU A 100 28.67 -1.04 -5.29
CA GLU A 100 29.80 -1.20 -6.21
C GLU A 100 30.21 -2.67 -6.40
N THR A 101 29.98 -3.51 -5.39
CA THR A 101 30.46 -4.91 -5.40
C THR A 101 29.33 -5.93 -5.51
N GLY A 102 28.10 -5.54 -5.19
CA GLY A 102 26.96 -6.45 -5.08
C GLY A 102 27.11 -7.51 -3.97
N LYS A 103 28.03 -7.32 -3.02
CA LYS A 103 28.26 -8.23 -1.89
C LYS A 103 27.76 -7.60 -0.59
N PHE A 104 27.42 -8.43 0.39
CA PHE A 104 27.12 -7.94 1.73
C PHE A 104 28.33 -7.21 2.34
N ILE A 105 28.03 -6.15 3.10
CA ILE A 105 29.06 -5.40 3.82
C ILE A 105 29.73 -6.27 4.89
N SER A 106 28.99 -7.14 5.54
CA SER A 106 29.45 -8.14 6.51
C SER A 106 28.34 -9.18 6.78
N ASP A 107 28.66 -10.21 7.58
CA ASP A 107 27.68 -11.20 8.08
C ASP A 107 26.94 -10.72 9.33
N ASN A 108 27.24 -9.52 9.80
CA ASN A 108 26.65 -8.94 11.01
C ASN A 108 25.33 -8.22 10.66
N VAL A 109 24.27 -8.48 11.44
CA VAL A 109 22.94 -7.86 11.23
C VAL A 109 22.97 -6.35 11.41
N GLU A 110 23.77 -5.83 12.33
CA GLU A 110 23.92 -4.39 12.58
C GLU A 110 24.47 -3.67 11.35
N ASP A 111 25.57 -4.19 10.78
CA ASP A 111 26.19 -3.61 9.58
C ASP A 111 25.27 -3.72 8.36
N GLN A 112 24.61 -4.88 8.19
CA GLN A 112 23.62 -5.06 7.13
C GLN A 112 22.46 -4.09 7.29
N THR A 113 21.95 -3.86 8.51
CA THR A 113 20.86 -2.91 8.77
C THR A 113 21.26 -1.48 8.40
N GLU A 114 22.45 -1.06 8.81
CA GLU A 114 22.99 0.27 8.47
C GLU A 114 23.10 0.44 6.95
N GLN A 115 23.60 -0.59 6.25
CA GLN A 115 23.76 -0.56 4.80
C GLN A 115 22.38 -0.58 4.07
N VAL A 116 21.43 -1.40 4.53
CA VAL A 116 20.04 -1.40 4.02
C VAL A 116 19.46 0.00 4.07
N LEU A 117 19.59 0.67 5.21
CA LEU A 117 19.03 2.01 5.38
C LEU A 117 19.76 3.05 4.50
N LYS A 118 21.08 2.96 4.35
CA LYS A 118 21.81 3.83 3.39
C LYS A 118 21.31 3.63 1.97
N ASN A 119 21.22 2.37 1.51
CA ASN A 119 20.73 2.03 0.18
C ASN A 119 19.29 2.54 -0.04
N MET A 120 18.40 2.32 0.94
CA MET A 120 17.02 2.82 0.92
C MET A 120 16.95 4.34 0.81
N GLY A 121 17.81 5.06 1.55
CA GLY A 121 17.89 6.52 1.48
C GLY A 121 18.23 7.03 0.09
N GLU A 122 19.13 6.38 -0.63
CA GLU A 122 19.49 6.74 -2.01
C GLU A 122 18.35 6.43 -3.00
N ILE A 123 17.62 5.32 -2.79
CA ILE A 123 16.42 5.00 -3.62
C ILE A 123 15.31 6.03 -3.36
N LEU A 124 15.02 6.36 -2.08
CA LEU A 124 14.04 7.37 -1.71
C LEU A 124 14.36 8.72 -2.37
N LYS A 125 15.62 9.15 -2.26
CA LYS A 125 16.09 10.41 -2.85
C LYS A 125 15.96 10.42 -4.38
N SER A 126 16.30 9.33 -5.05
CA SER A 126 16.11 9.18 -6.49
C SER A 126 14.62 9.24 -6.88
N GLY A 127 13.74 8.74 -6.02
CA GLY A 127 12.29 8.82 -6.17
C GLY A 127 11.69 10.18 -5.87
N GLY A 128 12.45 11.15 -5.34
CA GLY A 128 11.95 12.46 -4.90
C GLY A 128 11.34 12.45 -3.50
N ALA A 129 11.67 11.43 -2.70
CA ALA A 129 11.20 11.23 -1.33
C ALA A 129 12.37 11.30 -0.32
N GLY A 130 12.06 11.15 0.95
CA GLY A 130 13.03 11.03 2.02
C GLY A 130 12.44 10.24 3.19
N TYR A 131 13.24 9.99 4.22
CA TYR A 131 12.78 9.25 5.40
C TYR A 131 11.57 9.90 6.10
N SER A 132 11.48 11.23 6.06
CA SER A 132 10.35 11.97 6.64
C SER A 132 9.02 11.75 5.91
N SER A 133 9.05 11.32 4.66
CA SER A 133 7.85 11.02 3.87
C SER A 133 7.49 9.54 3.81
N VAL A 134 8.28 8.67 4.48
CA VAL A 134 7.94 7.24 4.57
C VAL A 134 6.73 7.05 5.47
N VAL A 135 5.70 6.39 4.97
CA VAL A 135 4.43 6.14 5.67
C VAL A 135 4.31 4.72 6.19
N LYS A 136 5.00 3.77 5.57
CA LYS A 136 4.98 2.35 5.94
C LYS A 136 6.33 1.71 5.69
N THR A 137 6.76 0.85 6.60
CA THR A 137 7.89 -0.07 6.41
C THR A 137 7.49 -1.50 6.79
N THR A 138 8.10 -2.48 6.11
CA THR A 138 8.08 -3.89 6.51
C THR A 138 9.53 -4.34 6.69
N ILE A 139 9.85 -4.91 7.84
CA ILE A 139 11.16 -5.43 8.17
C ILE A 139 11.07 -6.95 8.23
N LEU A 140 11.89 -7.63 7.45
CA LEU A 140 12.02 -9.07 7.41
C LEU A 140 13.38 -9.46 8.01
N LEU A 141 13.39 -10.34 9.00
CA LEU A 141 14.58 -10.76 9.73
C LEU A 141 14.80 -12.26 9.57
N ALA A 142 16.06 -12.66 9.45
CA ALA A 142 16.45 -14.07 9.50
C ALA A 142 16.31 -14.64 10.92
N ASP A 143 16.53 -13.83 11.97
CA ASP A 143 16.31 -14.19 13.38
C ASP A 143 15.69 -13.01 14.14
N LEU A 144 14.52 -13.22 14.75
CA LEU A 144 13.82 -12.19 15.51
C LEU A 144 14.56 -11.79 16.81
N LYS A 145 15.56 -12.56 17.25
CA LYS A 145 16.42 -12.17 18.38
C LYS A 145 17.20 -10.89 18.09
N ASP A 146 17.44 -10.55 16.83
CA ASP A 146 18.13 -9.33 16.41
C ASP A 146 17.23 -8.08 16.45
N PHE A 147 15.94 -8.25 16.77
CA PHE A 147 14.94 -7.17 16.76
C PHE A 147 15.38 -5.91 17.52
N LYS A 148 15.97 -6.07 18.71
CA LYS A 148 16.41 -4.94 19.54
C LYS A 148 17.53 -4.15 18.87
N LYS A 149 18.53 -4.84 18.36
CA LYS A 149 19.70 -4.23 17.69
C LYS A 149 19.27 -3.47 16.42
N VAL A 150 18.40 -4.10 15.63
CA VAL A 150 17.81 -3.47 14.43
C VAL A 150 17.03 -2.22 14.78
N ASN A 151 16.22 -2.24 15.84
CA ASN A 151 15.46 -1.06 16.28
C ASN A 151 16.35 0.12 16.69
N GLU A 152 17.48 -0.13 17.35
CA GLU A 152 18.41 0.92 17.78
C GLU A 152 19.02 1.66 16.56
N ILE A 153 19.29 0.93 15.48
CA ILE A 153 19.78 1.50 14.23
C ILE A 153 18.65 2.19 13.46
N TYR A 154 17.51 1.50 13.29
CA TYR A 154 16.34 2.01 12.59
C TYR A 154 15.86 3.37 13.14
N ALA A 155 15.85 3.55 14.46
CA ALA A 155 15.43 4.79 15.11
C ALA A 155 16.27 6.01 14.73
N LYS A 156 17.50 5.83 14.24
CA LYS A 156 18.37 6.93 13.82
C LYS A 156 17.95 7.56 12.49
N TYR A 157 17.20 6.80 11.66
CA TYR A 157 16.85 7.20 10.30
C TYR A 157 15.44 7.79 10.17
N PHE A 158 14.51 7.35 11.00
CA PHE A 158 13.11 7.77 10.91
C PHE A 158 12.77 8.81 11.96
N PRO A 159 12.45 10.07 11.53
CA PRO A 159 12.04 11.13 12.45
C PRO A 159 10.64 10.89 13.02
N SER A 160 10.28 11.59 14.07
CA SER A 160 8.91 11.59 14.60
C SER A 160 7.99 12.47 13.72
N PRO A 161 6.76 12.01 13.39
CA PRO A 161 6.21 10.71 13.73
C PRO A 161 6.83 9.57 12.91
N ALA A 162 7.15 8.44 13.56
CA ALA A 162 7.67 7.25 12.88
C ALA A 162 6.61 6.63 11.96
N PRO A 163 7.02 5.99 10.85
CA PRO A 163 6.09 5.32 9.93
C PRO A 163 5.40 4.12 10.59
N ALA A 164 4.23 3.73 10.06
CA ALA A 164 3.62 2.47 10.40
C ALA A 164 4.57 1.33 10.03
N ARG A 165 4.72 0.31 10.91
CA ARG A 165 5.69 -0.76 10.71
C ARG A 165 5.13 -2.14 11.02
N SER A 166 5.59 -3.14 10.26
CA SER A 166 5.48 -4.55 10.60
C SER A 166 6.87 -5.17 10.62
N THR A 167 7.13 -6.12 11.52
CA THR A 167 8.42 -6.83 11.58
C THR A 167 8.14 -8.31 11.79
N TYR A 168 8.78 -9.15 10.96
CA TYR A 168 8.59 -10.59 10.97
C TYR A 168 9.93 -11.32 10.87
N GLN A 169 10.01 -12.48 11.50
CA GLN A 169 11.00 -13.48 11.14
C GLN A 169 10.48 -14.26 9.94
N VAL A 170 11.34 -14.50 8.97
CA VAL A 170 11.03 -15.28 7.77
C VAL A 170 11.87 -16.56 7.70
N ALA A 171 11.43 -17.51 6.89
CA ALA A 171 12.13 -18.80 6.75
C ALA A 171 13.51 -18.65 6.09
N ALA A 172 13.64 -17.73 5.13
CA ALA A 172 14.88 -17.39 4.46
C ALA A 172 14.76 -16.02 3.79
N LEU A 173 15.87 -15.37 3.56
CA LEU A 173 16.02 -14.14 2.77
C LEU A 173 16.92 -14.39 1.56
N PRO A 174 16.81 -13.60 0.49
CA PRO A 174 17.68 -13.73 -0.67
C PRO A 174 19.16 -13.63 -0.27
N MET A 175 20.00 -14.49 -0.87
CA MET A 175 21.44 -14.53 -0.63
C MET A 175 21.83 -14.74 0.85
N ASP A 176 20.97 -15.37 1.66
CA ASP A 176 21.17 -15.57 3.10
C ASP A 176 21.34 -14.27 3.92
N ALA A 177 20.69 -13.18 3.46
CA ALA A 177 20.68 -11.91 4.16
C ALA A 177 20.17 -12.06 5.60
N LYS A 178 20.63 -11.22 6.51
CA LYS A 178 20.15 -11.17 7.90
C LYS A 178 18.92 -10.29 8.05
N ILE A 179 18.75 -9.34 7.15
CA ILE A 179 17.65 -8.35 7.15
C ILE A 179 17.33 -7.91 5.74
N GLU A 180 16.05 -7.66 5.51
CA GLU A 180 15.50 -6.98 4.34
C GLU A 180 14.45 -5.96 4.78
N ILE A 181 14.42 -4.79 4.18
CA ILE A 181 13.44 -3.76 4.49
C ILE A 181 12.83 -3.23 3.19
N GLU A 182 11.49 -3.19 3.14
CA GLU A 182 10.72 -2.48 2.11
C GLU A 182 9.99 -1.28 2.70
N CYS A 183 9.63 -0.30 1.87
CA CYS A 183 8.86 0.83 2.35
C CYS A 183 7.91 1.43 1.29
N ILE A 184 6.94 2.20 1.79
CA ILE A 184 6.07 3.08 1.00
C ILE A 184 6.27 4.49 1.51
N ALA A 185 6.52 5.44 0.59
CA ALA A 185 6.65 6.86 0.90
C ALA A 185 5.62 7.70 0.14
N ALA A 186 5.21 8.81 0.72
CA ALA A 186 4.43 9.85 0.04
C ALA A 186 5.36 10.74 -0.82
N LEU A 187 4.87 11.21 -1.97
CA LEU A 187 5.56 12.10 -2.89
C LEU A 187 4.96 13.51 -2.86
#